data_b51f2ad2660267a4f5867f4a0239874e
#
_entry.id   b51f2ad2660267a4f5867f4a0239874e
#
_cell.length_a   1.000
_cell.length_b   1.000
_cell.length_c   1.000
_cell.angle_alpha   90.00
_cell.angle_beta   90.00
_cell.angle_gamma   90.00
#
_symmetry.space_group_name_H-M   'P 1'
#
loop_
_entity.id
_entity.type
_entity.pdbx_description
1 polymer ?
#
loop_
_entity_poly.entity_id
_entity_poly.type
_entity_poly.pdbx_seq_one_letter_code
_entity_poly.pdbx_strand_id
1 'polypeptide(L)'
;MYDERLAGFSRERLDGRPIPGDLRVLLVAQWEGRTDFTHLLGLEFFEAGEVHPLLDTSYLSEEELADPEMQAVNAAAAEMAKYVKLVAKGGKGWIGYWLHPDEPGDRAWHLMELDTEFSFWSLVGLTLTEGVAAERASYQDEPDERIAFTQLAAELAELGLPLGTQDYDALDDTEHAVNPEKLMEELIEAEREKRGLR
;
A
#
# COMPACT_ATOMS: atom_id res chain seq x y z
N MET A 1 -14.60 -13.12 17.16
CA MET A 1 -14.43 -14.24 16.21
C MET A 1 -13.17 -14.05 15.35
N TYR A 2 -12.83 -12.84 14.89
CA TYR A 2 -11.68 -12.58 14.02
C TYR A 2 -10.42 -12.07 14.73
N ASP A 3 -10.40 -11.94 16.04
CA ASP A 3 -9.30 -11.29 16.77
C ASP A 3 -7.94 -11.98 16.59
N GLU A 4 -7.91 -13.31 16.51
CA GLU A 4 -6.68 -14.06 16.26
C GLU A 4 -6.17 -13.86 14.82
N ARG A 5 -7.08 -13.85 13.83
CA ARG A 5 -6.73 -13.60 12.42
C ARG A 5 -6.25 -12.16 12.22
N LEU A 6 -6.90 -11.19 12.86
CA LEU A 6 -6.45 -9.79 12.88
C LEU A 6 -5.06 -9.65 13.53
N ALA A 7 -4.83 -10.32 14.66
CA ALA A 7 -3.51 -10.31 15.30
C ALA A 7 -2.44 -10.97 14.41
N GLY A 8 -2.78 -12.03 13.68
CA GLY A 8 -1.93 -12.65 12.67
C GLY A 8 -1.56 -11.65 11.56
N PHE A 9 -2.57 -11.05 10.93
CA PHE A 9 -2.39 -10.05 9.88
C PHE A 9 -1.52 -8.86 10.36
N SER A 10 -1.78 -8.34 11.56
CA SER A 10 -0.98 -7.25 12.15
C SER A 10 0.49 -7.65 12.28
N ARG A 11 0.79 -8.85 12.79
CA ARG A 11 2.18 -9.33 12.91
C ARG A 11 2.88 -9.48 11.56
N GLU A 12 2.18 -10.02 10.57
CA GLU A 12 2.77 -10.33 9.27
C GLU A 12 2.90 -9.12 8.36
N ARG A 13 1.94 -8.18 8.42
CA ARG A 13 1.85 -7.05 7.48
C ARG A 13 2.16 -5.69 8.09
N LEU A 14 2.00 -5.53 9.39
CA LEU A 14 2.14 -4.24 10.08
C LEU A 14 3.17 -4.27 11.22
N ASP A 15 4.04 -5.28 11.29
CA ASP A 15 5.03 -5.47 12.35
C ASP A 15 4.40 -5.44 13.77
N GLY A 16 3.18 -5.96 13.91
CA GLY A 16 2.44 -5.97 15.17
C GLY A 16 1.80 -4.64 15.56
N ARG A 17 1.84 -3.62 14.69
CA ARG A 17 1.18 -2.33 14.95
C ARG A 17 -0.35 -2.48 14.94
N PRO A 18 -1.09 -1.60 15.63
CA PRO A 18 -2.53 -1.61 15.61
C PRO A 18 -3.09 -1.49 14.18
N ILE A 19 -4.09 -2.32 13.85
CA ILE A 19 -4.77 -2.26 12.56
C ILE A 19 -5.67 -1.00 12.54
N PRO A 20 -5.55 -0.12 11.53
CA PRO A 20 -6.47 1.01 11.34
C PRO A 20 -7.92 0.56 11.26
N GLY A 21 -8.84 1.44 11.69
CA GLY A 21 -10.25 1.08 11.86
C GLY A 21 -10.93 0.68 10.56
N ASP A 22 -10.68 1.42 9.49
CA ASP A 22 -11.18 1.14 8.14
C ASP A 22 -10.62 -0.18 7.59
N LEU A 23 -9.31 -0.39 7.69
CA LEU A 23 -8.66 -1.64 7.28
C LEU A 23 -9.25 -2.84 8.03
N ARG A 24 -9.56 -2.70 9.32
CA ARG A 24 -10.19 -3.77 10.11
C ARG A 24 -11.56 -4.14 9.54
N VAL A 25 -12.39 -3.16 9.17
CA VAL A 25 -13.71 -3.39 8.58
C VAL A 25 -13.58 -4.14 7.26
N LEU A 26 -12.68 -3.70 6.39
CA LEU A 26 -12.44 -4.29 5.09
C LEU A 26 -11.93 -5.73 5.17
N LEU A 27 -10.95 -6.00 6.05
CA LEU A 27 -10.45 -7.36 6.30
C LEU A 27 -11.55 -8.31 6.77
N VAL A 28 -12.37 -7.88 7.72
CA VAL A 28 -13.47 -8.71 8.23
C VAL A 28 -14.47 -8.97 7.11
N ALA A 29 -14.83 -7.96 6.31
CA ALA A 29 -15.74 -8.11 5.19
C ALA A 29 -15.24 -9.14 4.17
N GLN A 30 -13.95 -9.07 3.78
CA GLN A 30 -13.35 -10.06 2.89
C GLN A 30 -13.43 -11.49 3.49
N TRP A 31 -13.11 -11.63 4.77
CA TRP A 31 -13.13 -12.94 5.44
C TRP A 31 -14.54 -13.50 5.65
N GLU A 32 -15.55 -12.66 5.63
CA GLU A 32 -16.97 -13.03 5.63
C GLU A 32 -17.48 -13.37 4.22
N GLY A 33 -16.63 -13.21 3.19
CA GLY A 33 -17.01 -13.44 1.80
C GLY A 33 -17.89 -12.34 1.22
N ARG A 34 -17.91 -11.16 1.83
CA ARG A 34 -18.56 -9.97 1.27
C ARG A 34 -17.74 -9.44 0.11
N THR A 35 -18.39 -9.20 -1.01
CA THR A 35 -17.75 -8.73 -2.25
C THR A 35 -18.05 -7.26 -2.58
N ASP A 36 -18.94 -6.63 -1.82
CA ASP A 36 -19.36 -5.24 -2.00
C ASP A 36 -18.17 -4.26 -1.97
N PHE A 37 -17.33 -4.31 -0.94
CA PHE A 37 -16.13 -3.47 -0.86
C PHE A 37 -15.10 -3.79 -1.93
N THR A 38 -14.91 -5.08 -2.26
CA THR A 38 -14.01 -5.48 -3.35
C THR A 38 -14.47 -4.91 -4.69
N HIS A 39 -15.77 -4.90 -4.97
CA HIS A 39 -16.33 -4.30 -6.20
C HIS A 39 -16.14 -2.78 -6.23
N LEU A 40 -16.38 -2.10 -5.11
CA LEU A 40 -16.26 -0.64 -5.04
C LEU A 40 -14.82 -0.17 -5.09
N LEU A 41 -13.94 -0.79 -4.28
CA LEU A 41 -12.57 -0.34 -4.08
C LEU A 41 -11.55 -1.06 -4.99
N GLY A 42 -11.90 -2.22 -5.55
CA GLY A 42 -10.98 -3.01 -6.35
C GLY A 42 -9.83 -3.63 -5.55
N LEU A 43 -10.01 -3.80 -4.23
CA LEU A 43 -8.99 -4.34 -3.32
C LEU A 43 -9.19 -5.82 -3.05
N GLU A 44 -8.07 -6.54 -2.96
CA GLU A 44 -7.97 -7.88 -2.41
C GLU A 44 -6.86 -7.92 -1.36
N PHE A 45 -7.21 -8.16 -0.11
CA PHE A 45 -6.23 -8.19 0.99
C PHE A 45 -5.42 -9.46 0.96
N PHE A 46 -4.14 -9.35 1.32
CA PHE A 46 -3.24 -10.50 1.41
C PHE A 46 -3.75 -11.55 2.39
N GLU A 47 -3.59 -12.81 2.02
CA GLU A 47 -3.79 -13.94 2.92
C GLU A 47 -2.52 -14.22 3.75
N ALA A 48 -2.70 -15.01 4.82
CA ALA A 48 -1.59 -15.39 5.67
C ALA A 48 -0.52 -16.19 4.88
N GLY A 49 0.75 -15.81 5.07
CA GLY A 49 1.89 -16.48 4.43
C GLY A 49 2.18 -16.05 2.99
N GLU A 50 1.40 -15.15 2.39
CA GLU A 50 1.77 -14.58 1.09
C GLU A 50 3.08 -13.77 1.21
N VAL A 51 3.96 -13.91 0.22
CA VAL A 51 5.26 -13.22 0.20
C VAL A 51 5.04 -11.71 0.00
N HIS A 52 5.86 -10.89 0.65
CA HIS A 52 5.85 -9.45 0.41
C HIS A 52 6.37 -9.18 -1.01
N PRO A 53 5.68 -8.38 -1.84
CA PRO A 53 6.05 -8.15 -3.25
C PRO A 53 7.51 -7.73 -3.47
N LEU A 54 8.04 -6.84 -2.63
CA LEU A 54 9.46 -6.45 -2.70
C LEU A 54 10.45 -7.58 -2.35
N LEU A 55 9.99 -8.69 -1.78
CA LEU A 55 10.81 -9.84 -1.40
C LEU A 55 10.57 -11.05 -2.31
N ASP A 56 9.60 -10.96 -3.20
CA ASP A 56 9.30 -12.04 -4.12
C ASP A 56 10.30 -12.04 -5.27
N THR A 57 11.15 -13.05 -5.29
CA THR A 57 12.13 -13.29 -6.37
C THR A 57 11.77 -14.51 -7.21
N SER A 58 10.57 -15.06 -7.04
CA SER A 58 10.15 -16.31 -7.69
C SER A 58 10.02 -16.20 -9.22
N TYR A 59 9.92 -14.98 -9.74
CA TYR A 59 9.87 -14.69 -11.17
C TYR A 59 11.26 -14.57 -11.83
N LEU A 60 12.34 -14.49 -11.03
CA LEU A 60 13.71 -14.38 -11.54
C LEU A 60 14.28 -15.78 -11.87
N SER A 61 15.04 -15.84 -12.96
CA SER A 61 15.83 -17.01 -13.35
C SER A 61 17.05 -17.19 -12.43
N GLU A 62 17.67 -18.37 -12.46
CA GLU A 62 18.91 -18.63 -11.71
C GLU A 62 20.05 -17.70 -12.16
N GLU A 63 20.11 -17.33 -13.45
CA GLU A 63 21.11 -16.42 -14.00
C GLU A 63 20.90 -15.00 -13.44
N GLU A 64 19.67 -14.49 -13.42
CA GLU A 64 19.33 -13.19 -12.85
C GLU A 64 19.58 -13.14 -11.34
N LEU A 65 19.27 -14.22 -10.60
CA LEU A 65 19.58 -14.31 -9.18
C LEU A 65 21.09 -14.33 -8.89
N ALA A 66 21.90 -14.82 -9.84
CA ALA A 66 23.36 -14.84 -9.74
C ALA A 66 24.01 -13.51 -10.18
N ASP A 67 23.26 -12.62 -10.87
CA ASP A 67 23.78 -11.34 -11.33
C ASP A 67 24.04 -10.40 -10.13
N PRO A 68 25.26 -9.87 -9.98
CA PRO A 68 25.59 -8.93 -8.90
C PRO A 68 24.74 -7.65 -8.87
N GLU A 69 24.31 -7.13 -10.04
CA GLU A 69 23.42 -5.96 -10.12
C GLU A 69 22.05 -6.30 -9.57
N MET A 70 21.46 -7.43 -9.96
CA MET A 70 20.18 -7.89 -9.44
C MET A 70 20.25 -8.16 -7.94
N GLN A 71 21.37 -8.71 -7.45
CA GLN A 71 21.57 -8.91 -6.02
C GLN A 71 21.63 -7.59 -5.24
N ALA A 72 22.17 -6.52 -5.83
CA ALA A 72 22.15 -5.19 -5.22
C ALA A 72 20.72 -4.64 -5.15
N VAL A 73 19.94 -4.77 -6.21
CA VAL A 73 18.53 -4.38 -6.25
C VAL A 73 17.69 -5.17 -5.23
N ASN A 74 17.85 -6.48 -5.18
CA ASN A 74 17.12 -7.33 -4.22
C ASN A 74 17.47 -7.00 -2.76
N ALA A 75 18.74 -6.64 -2.48
CA ALA A 75 19.14 -6.22 -1.15
C ALA A 75 18.52 -4.87 -0.76
N ALA A 76 18.47 -3.92 -1.68
CA ALA A 76 17.79 -2.64 -1.50
C ALA A 76 16.28 -2.82 -1.29
N ALA A 77 15.64 -3.68 -2.08
CA ALA A 77 14.22 -4.02 -1.93
C ALA A 77 13.91 -4.64 -0.57
N ALA A 78 14.79 -5.50 -0.05
CA ALA A 78 14.67 -6.08 1.27
C ALA A 78 14.79 -5.04 2.40
N GLU A 79 15.60 -3.99 2.21
CA GLU A 79 15.67 -2.86 3.14
C GLU A 79 14.40 -2.02 3.07
N MET A 80 13.90 -1.70 1.86
CA MET A 80 12.64 -0.97 1.65
C MET A 80 11.44 -1.68 2.29
N ALA A 81 11.36 -3.01 2.21
CA ALA A 81 10.27 -3.80 2.80
C ALA A 81 10.11 -3.60 4.32
N LYS A 82 11.13 -3.06 5.01
CA LYS A 82 11.04 -2.69 6.43
C LYS A 82 10.12 -1.47 6.64
N TYR A 83 10.01 -0.61 5.64
CA TYR A 83 9.26 0.64 5.72
C TYR A 83 7.94 0.58 4.96
N VAL A 84 7.88 -0.19 3.89
CA VAL A 84 6.70 -0.38 3.04
C VAL A 84 5.83 -1.51 3.60
N LYS A 85 4.61 -1.20 4.05
CA LYS A 85 3.68 -2.19 4.64
C LYS A 85 2.50 -2.41 3.72
N LEU A 86 2.72 -3.25 2.70
CA LEU A 86 1.67 -3.59 1.73
C LEU A 86 0.63 -4.50 2.39
N VAL A 87 -0.64 -4.14 2.24
CA VAL A 87 -1.77 -4.81 2.89
C VAL A 87 -2.76 -5.41 1.90
N ALA A 88 -2.81 -4.88 0.68
CA ALA A 88 -3.76 -5.33 -0.35
C ALA A 88 -3.15 -5.28 -1.75
N LYS A 89 -3.74 -6.06 -2.65
CA LYS A 89 -3.58 -5.97 -4.11
C LYS A 89 -4.62 -4.99 -4.63
N GLY A 90 -4.20 -4.06 -5.48
CA GLY A 90 -5.05 -3.09 -6.17
C GLY A 90 -5.05 -3.31 -7.68
N GLY A 91 -5.66 -2.39 -8.42
CA GLY A 91 -5.79 -2.48 -9.88
C GLY A 91 -4.47 -2.37 -10.64
N LYS A 92 -3.47 -1.68 -10.09
CA LYS A 92 -2.17 -1.42 -10.74
C LYS A 92 -0.99 -2.11 -10.06
N GLY A 93 -1.18 -2.56 -8.82
CA GLY A 93 -0.10 -3.12 -8.02
C GLY A 93 -0.55 -3.43 -6.61
N TRP A 94 0.17 -2.96 -5.64
CA TRP A 94 -0.05 -3.25 -4.23
C TRP A 94 -0.18 -1.97 -3.42
N ILE A 95 -1.11 -1.94 -2.49
CA ILE A 95 -1.47 -0.77 -1.69
C ILE A 95 -1.15 -1.01 -0.23
N GLY A 96 -0.72 0.02 0.46
CA GLY A 96 -0.38 -0.04 1.88
C GLY A 96 0.10 1.27 2.45
N TYR A 97 1.04 1.17 3.38
CA TYR A 97 1.52 2.29 4.20
C TYR A 97 3.02 2.47 4.08
N TRP A 98 3.45 3.71 4.08
CA TRP A 98 4.83 4.13 4.26
C TRP A 98 5.09 4.46 5.71
N LEU A 99 5.99 3.71 6.37
CA LEU A 99 6.26 3.80 7.81
C LEU A 99 7.76 4.04 8.09
N HIS A 100 8.36 4.99 7.37
CA HIS A 100 9.76 5.36 7.63
C HIS A 100 9.89 6.04 9.01
N PRO A 101 10.98 5.78 9.79
CA PRO A 101 11.15 6.35 11.12
C PRO A 101 11.21 7.88 11.17
N ASP A 102 11.64 8.52 10.09
CA ASP A 102 11.76 9.97 9.99
C ASP A 102 10.45 10.65 9.55
N GLU A 103 9.39 9.87 9.27
CA GLU A 103 8.05 10.44 9.09
C GLU A 103 7.49 10.96 10.43
N PRO A 104 6.73 12.08 10.44
CA PRO A 104 6.13 12.62 11.64
C PRO A 104 5.21 11.60 12.33
N GLY A 105 5.55 11.19 13.55
CA GLY A 105 4.85 10.15 14.30
C GLY A 105 3.49 10.54 14.90
N ASP A 106 3.09 11.81 14.77
CA ASP A 106 1.83 12.38 15.23
C ASP A 106 0.73 12.40 14.18
N ARG A 107 1.03 11.95 12.96
CA ARG A 107 0.10 11.89 11.83
C ARG A 107 -0.41 10.48 11.56
N ALA A 108 -1.48 10.40 10.77
CA ALA A 108 -1.89 9.16 10.13
C ALA A 108 -0.73 8.60 9.27
N TRP A 109 -0.70 7.29 9.10
CA TRP A 109 0.30 6.66 8.26
C TRP A 109 0.11 7.07 6.81
N HIS A 110 1.18 7.51 6.16
CA HIS A 110 1.13 7.84 4.75
C HIS A 110 0.72 6.64 3.92
N LEU A 111 -0.17 6.87 2.98
CA LEU A 111 -0.66 5.86 2.06
C LEU A 111 0.22 5.81 0.82
N MET A 112 0.40 4.62 0.30
CA MET A 112 1.18 4.43 -0.92
C MET A 112 0.68 3.26 -1.75
N GLU A 113 0.95 3.35 -3.05
CA GLU A 113 0.87 2.26 -4.00
C GLU A 113 2.28 1.92 -4.50
N LEU A 114 2.58 0.64 -4.61
CA LEU A 114 3.71 0.09 -5.33
C LEU A 114 3.16 -0.55 -6.60
N ASP A 115 3.50 -0.01 -7.77
CA ASP A 115 3.02 -0.59 -9.03
C ASP A 115 3.81 -1.85 -9.44
N THR A 116 3.38 -2.49 -10.51
CA THR A 116 4.02 -3.70 -11.02
C THR A 116 5.38 -3.46 -11.67
N GLU A 117 5.75 -2.20 -11.91
CA GLU A 117 7.08 -1.77 -12.37
C GLU A 117 7.99 -1.38 -11.19
N PHE A 118 7.52 -1.58 -9.97
CA PHE A 118 8.19 -1.23 -8.71
C PHE A 118 8.41 0.28 -8.50
N SER A 119 7.57 1.13 -9.09
CA SER A 119 7.51 2.56 -8.79
C SER A 119 6.61 2.83 -7.58
N PHE A 120 6.98 3.80 -6.76
CA PHE A 120 6.28 4.17 -5.54
C PHE A 120 5.43 5.42 -5.76
N TRP A 121 4.13 5.32 -5.49
CA TRP A 121 3.18 6.41 -5.64
C TRP A 121 2.55 6.76 -4.30
N SER A 122 2.52 8.05 -3.97
CA SER A 122 1.75 8.53 -2.82
C SER A 122 0.26 8.52 -3.16
N LEU A 123 -0.56 8.09 -2.20
CA LEU A 123 -2.01 8.22 -2.27
C LEU A 123 -2.45 9.31 -1.30
N VAL A 124 -3.45 10.10 -1.70
CA VAL A 124 -4.06 11.13 -0.86
C VAL A 124 -4.96 10.52 0.23
N GLY A 125 -5.30 11.29 1.26
CA GLY A 125 -6.21 10.89 2.32
C GLY A 125 -5.51 10.40 3.60
N LEU A 126 -6.30 10.27 4.68
CA LEU A 126 -5.82 9.87 6.01
C LEU A 126 -6.11 8.39 6.32
N THR A 127 -6.95 7.74 5.53
CA THR A 127 -7.32 6.33 5.68
C THR A 127 -7.10 5.57 4.37
N LEU A 128 -6.85 4.27 4.46
CA LEU A 128 -6.69 3.41 3.27
C LEU A 128 -7.90 3.53 2.34
N THR A 129 -9.10 3.58 2.93
CA THR A 129 -10.35 3.68 2.18
C THR A 129 -10.45 5.00 1.43
N GLU A 130 -10.03 6.13 2.03
CA GLU A 130 -9.98 7.43 1.34
C GLU A 130 -9.02 7.42 0.17
N GLY A 131 -7.79 6.96 0.38
CA GLY A 131 -6.77 6.92 -0.67
C GLY A 131 -7.19 6.09 -1.87
N VAL A 132 -7.71 4.89 -1.62
CA VAL A 132 -8.18 4.01 -2.68
C VAL A 132 -9.43 4.55 -3.38
N ALA A 133 -10.36 5.16 -2.64
CA ALA A 133 -11.54 5.78 -3.23
C ALA A 133 -11.16 6.97 -4.13
N ALA A 134 -10.19 7.79 -3.72
CA ALA A 134 -9.68 8.90 -4.53
C ALA A 134 -8.99 8.40 -5.80
N GLU A 135 -8.14 7.40 -5.68
CA GLU A 135 -7.49 6.76 -6.83
C GLU A 135 -8.51 6.19 -7.81
N ARG A 136 -9.49 5.42 -7.31
CA ARG A 136 -10.57 4.86 -8.14
C ARG A 136 -11.36 5.94 -8.88
N ALA A 137 -11.65 7.05 -8.20
CA ALA A 137 -12.38 8.17 -8.79
C ALA A 137 -11.60 8.81 -9.96
N SER A 138 -10.26 8.89 -9.85
CA SER A 138 -9.41 9.47 -10.90
C SER A 138 -9.33 8.61 -12.18
N TYR A 139 -9.73 7.33 -12.13
CA TYR A 139 -9.72 6.41 -13.30
C TYR A 139 -11.10 6.14 -13.90
N GLN A 140 -12.15 6.71 -13.35
CA GLN A 140 -13.47 6.56 -13.98
C GLN A 140 -13.54 7.42 -15.23
N ASP A 141 -14.20 6.91 -16.28
CA ASP A 141 -14.45 7.64 -17.54
C ASP A 141 -15.41 8.85 -17.36
N GLU A 142 -15.81 9.12 -16.13
CA GLU A 142 -16.64 10.28 -15.78
C GLU A 142 -15.82 11.58 -15.88
N PRO A 143 -16.45 12.66 -16.33
CA PRO A 143 -15.72 13.90 -16.65
C PRO A 143 -15.16 14.66 -15.43
N ASP A 144 -15.50 14.25 -14.20
CA ASP A 144 -15.06 14.92 -12.98
C ASP A 144 -14.84 13.89 -11.83
N GLU A 145 -13.57 13.72 -11.45
CA GLU A 145 -13.14 12.87 -10.34
C GLU A 145 -13.81 13.22 -9.00
N ARG A 146 -14.16 14.50 -8.78
CA ARG A 146 -14.87 14.96 -7.59
C ARG A 146 -16.26 14.35 -7.47
N ILE A 147 -16.97 14.27 -8.61
CA ILE A 147 -18.30 13.66 -8.67
C ILE A 147 -18.20 12.17 -8.40
N ALA A 148 -17.25 11.50 -9.06
CA ALA A 148 -17.02 10.07 -8.88
C ALA A 148 -16.64 9.74 -7.43
N PHE A 149 -15.76 10.53 -6.80
CA PHE A 149 -15.38 10.37 -5.39
C PHE A 149 -16.59 10.56 -4.45
N THR A 150 -17.40 11.62 -4.65
CA THR A 150 -18.58 11.87 -3.83
C THR A 150 -19.59 10.72 -3.91
N GLN A 151 -19.80 10.15 -5.11
CA GLN A 151 -20.68 9.00 -5.30
C GLN A 151 -20.14 7.76 -4.57
N LEU A 152 -18.86 7.46 -4.74
CA LEU A 152 -18.21 6.33 -4.09
C LEU A 152 -18.22 6.48 -2.56
N ALA A 153 -17.99 7.68 -2.04
CA ALA A 153 -18.09 7.98 -0.61
C ALA A 153 -19.50 7.73 -0.06
N ALA A 154 -20.55 8.09 -0.83
CA ALA A 154 -21.94 7.82 -0.44
C ALA A 154 -22.24 6.31 -0.40
N GLU A 155 -21.80 5.55 -1.41
CA GLU A 155 -21.97 4.09 -1.46
C GLU A 155 -21.25 3.39 -0.30
N LEU A 156 -20.01 3.81 0.01
CA LEU A 156 -19.26 3.29 1.15
C LEU A 156 -19.94 3.58 2.48
N ALA A 157 -20.55 4.78 2.63
CA ALA A 157 -21.30 5.14 3.83
C ALA A 157 -22.56 4.27 4.00
N GLU A 158 -23.27 3.94 2.91
CA GLU A 158 -24.42 3.01 2.94
C GLU A 158 -24.02 1.61 3.39
N LEU A 159 -22.78 1.19 3.07
CA LEU A 159 -22.22 -0.09 3.51
C LEU A 159 -21.65 -0.06 4.95
N GLY A 160 -21.75 1.10 5.63
CA GLY A 160 -21.26 1.28 7.00
C GLY A 160 -19.78 1.63 7.12
N LEU A 161 -19.14 2.09 6.05
CA LEU A 161 -17.77 2.55 6.01
C LEU A 161 -17.68 4.01 5.51
N PRO A 162 -18.22 5.00 6.25
CA PRO A 162 -18.17 6.39 5.85
C PRO A 162 -16.71 6.89 5.82
N LEU A 163 -16.38 7.68 4.79
CA LEU A 163 -15.11 8.40 4.72
C LEU A 163 -15.10 9.60 5.67
N GLY A 164 -13.93 10.08 6.04
CA GLY A 164 -13.77 11.30 6.86
C GLY A 164 -14.24 12.57 6.14
N THR A 165 -14.17 12.58 4.81
CA THR A 165 -14.70 13.64 3.94
C THR A 165 -15.42 13.04 2.73
N GLN A 166 -16.38 13.80 2.17
CA GLN A 166 -16.99 13.53 0.87
C GLN A 166 -16.51 14.51 -0.21
N ASP A 167 -15.66 15.44 0.19
CA ASP A 167 -15.06 16.44 -0.68
C ASP A 167 -13.66 15.99 -1.09
N TYR A 168 -13.47 15.72 -2.39
CA TYR A 168 -12.20 15.31 -2.97
C TYR A 168 -11.08 16.33 -2.71
N ASP A 169 -11.40 17.62 -2.81
CA ASP A 169 -10.43 18.70 -2.61
C ASP A 169 -10.04 18.92 -1.13
N ALA A 170 -10.74 18.26 -0.20
CA ALA A 170 -10.44 18.29 1.23
C ALA A 170 -9.63 17.07 1.71
N LEU A 171 -9.26 16.16 0.80
CA LEU A 171 -8.37 15.04 1.13
C LEU A 171 -6.97 15.54 1.52
N ASP A 172 -6.36 14.89 2.48
CA ASP A 172 -4.97 15.18 2.86
C ASP A 172 -4.03 14.76 1.72
N ASP A 173 -3.23 15.69 1.23
CA ASP A 173 -2.21 15.49 0.19
C ASP A 173 -0.82 15.88 0.75
N THR A 174 -0.53 15.43 1.95
CA THR A 174 0.75 15.73 2.60
C THR A 174 1.85 14.85 1.99
N GLU A 175 2.86 15.50 1.45
CA GLU A 175 4.05 14.83 0.94
C GLU A 175 4.79 14.04 2.03
N HIS A 176 5.43 12.94 1.64
CA HIS A 176 6.31 12.16 2.50
C HIS A 176 7.53 13.00 2.91
N ALA A 177 7.93 12.93 4.18
CA ALA A 177 9.17 13.56 4.65
C ALA A 177 10.40 12.86 4.04
N VAL A 178 10.30 11.55 3.81
CA VAL A 178 11.29 10.75 3.10
C VAL A 178 10.64 10.18 1.84
N ASN A 179 11.10 10.63 0.68
CA ASN A 179 10.59 10.16 -0.61
C ASN A 179 11.00 8.68 -0.84
N PRO A 180 10.03 7.76 -0.99
CA PRO A 180 10.33 6.33 -1.13
C PRO A 180 11.17 5.99 -2.37
N GLU A 181 10.89 6.64 -3.51
CA GLU A 181 11.61 6.40 -4.77
C GLU A 181 13.08 6.78 -4.65
N LYS A 182 13.34 7.98 -4.12
CA LYS A 182 14.70 8.46 -3.89
C LYS A 182 15.46 7.58 -2.89
N LEU A 183 14.80 7.12 -1.82
CA LEU A 183 15.42 6.21 -0.86
C LEU A 183 15.79 4.88 -1.53
N MET A 184 14.93 4.34 -2.38
CA MET A 184 15.21 3.10 -3.12
C MET A 184 16.45 3.26 -4.02
N GLU A 185 16.56 4.38 -4.76
CA GLU A 185 17.75 4.69 -5.57
C GLU A 185 19.02 4.76 -4.71
N GLU A 186 18.97 5.46 -3.57
CA GLU A 186 20.11 5.59 -2.66
C GLU A 186 20.54 4.24 -2.08
N LEU A 187 19.58 3.36 -1.76
CA LEU A 187 19.86 2.01 -1.26
C LEU A 187 20.51 1.13 -2.34
N ILE A 188 20.01 1.18 -3.59
CA ILE A 188 20.62 0.45 -4.71
C ILE A 188 22.06 0.90 -4.92
N GLU A 189 22.30 2.20 -4.94
CA GLU A 189 23.65 2.74 -5.12
C GLU A 189 24.59 2.31 -3.98
N ALA A 190 24.12 2.36 -2.74
CA ALA A 190 24.90 1.91 -1.58
C ALA A 190 25.23 0.40 -1.67
N GLU A 191 24.30 -0.43 -2.13
CA GLU A 191 24.54 -1.86 -2.32
C GLU A 191 25.52 -2.15 -3.48
N ARG A 192 25.47 -1.38 -4.56
CA ARG A 192 26.45 -1.42 -5.66
C ARG A 192 27.86 -1.10 -5.18
N GLU A 193 28.02 -0.02 -4.40
CA GLU A 193 29.31 0.35 -3.82
C GLU A 193 29.89 -0.75 -2.93
N LYS A 194 29.07 -1.34 -2.04
CA LYS A 194 29.46 -2.46 -1.17
C LYS A 194 29.96 -3.67 -1.96
N ARG A 195 29.44 -3.89 -3.16
CA ARG A 195 29.78 -5.00 -4.05
C ARG A 195 30.90 -4.68 -5.03
N GLY A 196 31.35 -3.42 -5.08
CA GLY A 196 32.41 -2.98 -6.00
C GLY A 196 31.96 -2.96 -7.47
N LEU A 197 30.65 -2.68 -7.73
CA LEU A 197 30.05 -2.62 -9.07
C LEU A 197 30.19 -1.23 -9.72
N ARG A 198 30.97 -0.34 -9.13
CA ARG A 198 31.36 0.98 -9.65
C ARG A 198 32.80 0.99 -10.10
#